data_ab3ad68e1aea19bc9a710e9042b6f4e1
#
_entry.id   ab3ad68e1aea19bc9a710e9042b6f4e1
#
_cell.length_a   1.000
_cell.length_b   1.000
_cell.length_c   1.000
_cell.angle_alpha   90.00
_cell.angle_beta   90.00
_cell.angle_gamma   90.00
#
_symmetry.space_group_name_H-M   'P 1'
#
loop_
_entity.id
_entity.type
_entity.pdbx_description
1 polymer ?
#
loop_
_entity_poly.entity_id
_entity_poly.type
_entity_poly.pdbx_seq_one_letter_code
_entity_poly.pdbx_strand_id
1 'polypeptide(L)'
;MDARPLSSACVLAVLLSVAACTAAPERRNWFNDPFAQATLGLPGCPVPEEPLYTEAEMRAQAHYRAERGTSCWLAGTCPDSNAYRRDPETNARVVAAVRAAQTFDDTSVWVSTQRRFVYLQGCVRSAAQRDALSALARAQEGVELVIDDLMVGTEGKPPYTVAH
;
A
#
# COMPACT_ATOMS: atom_id res chain seq x y z
N MET A 1 22.52 15.59 -82.06
CA MET A 1 23.25 15.52 -80.74
C MET A 1 22.26 15.87 -79.70
N ASP A 2 21.47 14.91 -79.24
CA ASP A 2 20.35 15.14 -78.28
C ASP A 2 20.74 14.65 -76.90
N ALA A 3 20.88 15.56 -75.99
CA ALA A 3 21.11 15.26 -74.57
C ALA A 3 19.77 15.08 -73.86
N ARG A 4 19.48 13.90 -73.37
CA ARG A 4 18.34 13.59 -72.54
C ARG A 4 18.66 13.93 -71.05
N PRO A 5 17.75 14.60 -70.30
CA PRO A 5 17.93 14.79 -68.87
C PRO A 5 17.47 13.53 -68.09
N LEU A 6 18.30 13.09 -67.16
CA LEU A 6 18.02 12.06 -66.18
C LEU A 6 17.06 12.59 -65.12
N SER A 7 15.87 12.01 -65.04
CA SER A 7 14.87 12.33 -64.02
C SER A 7 15.26 11.63 -62.72
N SER A 8 15.67 12.43 -61.73
CA SER A 8 15.96 11.94 -60.35
C SER A 8 14.64 11.79 -59.60
N ALA A 9 14.18 10.55 -59.46
CA ALA A 9 13.03 10.24 -58.61
C ALA A 9 13.47 10.21 -57.13
N CYS A 10 13.15 11.24 -56.39
CA CYS A 10 13.27 11.21 -54.90
C CYS A 10 12.21 10.29 -54.32
N VAL A 11 12.63 9.13 -53.84
CA VAL A 11 11.79 8.23 -53.02
C VAL A 11 11.76 8.78 -51.60
N LEU A 12 10.65 9.38 -51.21
CA LEU A 12 10.40 9.86 -49.87
C LEU A 12 9.98 8.64 -49.00
N ALA A 13 10.90 8.10 -48.20
CA ALA A 13 10.60 7.05 -47.23
C ALA A 13 9.93 7.68 -46.00
N VAL A 14 8.60 7.53 -45.88
CA VAL A 14 7.84 7.89 -44.70
C VAL A 14 8.04 6.83 -43.63
N LEU A 15 8.87 7.12 -42.61
CA LEU A 15 9.02 6.32 -41.40
C LEU A 15 7.79 6.52 -40.54
N LEU A 16 6.83 5.61 -40.56
CA LEU A 16 5.76 5.51 -39.56
C LEU A 16 6.37 5.06 -38.23
N SER A 17 6.58 6.01 -37.33
CA SER A 17 6.90 5.71 -35.92
C SER A 17 5.63 5.20 -35.23
N VAL A 18 5.52 3.89 -35.08
CA VAL A 18 4.50 3.26 -34.24
C VAL A 18 4.90 3.51 -32.78
N ALA A 19 4.32 4.54 -32.16
CA ALA A 19 4.41 4.71 -30.71
C ALA A 19 3.61 3.57 -30.05
N ALA A 20 4.30 2.55 -29.59
CA ALA A 20 3.70 1.50 -28.78
C ALA A 20 3.31 2.13 -27.43
N CYS A 21 2.03 2.44 -27.23
CA CYS A 21 1.48 2.72 -25.91
C CYS A 21 1.59 1.43 -25.09
N THR A 22 2.67 1.28 -24.33
CA THR A 22 2.76 0.24 -23.31
C THR A 22 1.81 0.63 -22.18
N ALA A 23 0.68 -0.08 -22.06
CA ALA A 23 -0.20 0.06 -20.92
C ALA A 23 0.59 -0.21 -19.64
N ALA A 24 0.32 0.59 -18.59
CA ALA A 24 0.93 0.35 -17.29
C ALA A 24 0.59 -1.08 -16.82
N PRO A 25 1.53 -1.78 -16.17
CA PRO A 25 1.27 -3.15 -15.70
C PRO A 25 0.12 -3.15 -14.70
N GLU A 26 -0.78 -4.13 -14.86
CA GLU A 26 -1.90 -4.30 -13.94
C GLU A 26 -1.39 -4.59 -12.53
N ARG A 27 -1.99 -3.93 -11.53
CA ARG A 27 -1.68 -4.10 -10.11
C ARG A 27 -2.88 -4.68 -9.39
N ARG A 28 -2.65 -5.67 -8.52
CA ARG A 28 -3.68 -6.34 -7.71
C ARG A 28 -3.16 -6.65 -6.32
N ASN A 29 -4.08 -6.85 -5.39
CA ASN A 29 -3.77 -7.39 -4.07
C ASN A 29 -3.61 -8.92 -4.15
N TRP A 30 -2.47 -9.39 -4.67
CA TRP A 30 -2.17 -10.80 -4.89
C TRP A 30 -2.09 -11.63 -3.59
N PHE A 31 -1.83 -10.97 -2.49
CA PHE A 31 -1.62 -11.63 -1.20
C PHE A 31 -2.83 -11.53 -0.27
N ASN A 32 -3.90 -10.86 -0.71
CA ASN A 32 -5.07 -10.53 0.12
C ASN A 32 -4.66 -9.80 1.41
N ASP A 33 -3.65 -8.92 1.33
CA ASP A 33 -3.25 -8.08 2.45
C ASP A 33 -4.43 -7.19 2.86
N PRO A 34 -4.85 -7.23 4.13
CA PRO A 34 -5.98 -6.43 4.56
C PRO A 34 -5.63 -4.94 4.56
N PHE A 35 -6.56 -4.14 4.05
CA PHE A 35 -6.50 -2.69 4.03
C PHE A 35 -7.91 -2.15 4.28
N ALA A 36 -8.09 -1.31 5.29
CA ALA A 36 -9.40 -0.78 5.63
C ALA A 36 -9.32 0.62 6.22
N GLN A 37 -10.26 1.47 5.84
CA GLN A 37 -10.46 2.77 6.46
C GLN A 37 -11.18 2.62 7.80
N ALA A 38 -10.56 3.11 8.88
CA ALA A 38 -11.15 3.10 10.22
C ALA A 38 -11.99 4.36 10.48
N THR A 39 -11.50 5.54 10.10
CA THR A 39 -12.16 6.83 10.31
C THR A 39 -12.05 7.72 9.06
N LEU A 40 -12.95 8.73 8.95
CA LEU A 40 -12.99 9.68 7.82
C LEU A 40 -13.43 11.09 8.28
N GLY A 41 -13.08 11.50 9.47
CA GLY A 41 -13.53 12.78 10.07
C GLY A 41 -12.59 13.97 9.86
N LEU A 42 -11.43 13.79 9.23
CA LEU A 42 -10.48 14.87 8.93
C LEU A 42 -10.37 15.09 7.40
N PRO A 43 -11.12 16.07 6.86
CA PRO A 43 -11.08 16.37 5.41
C PRO A 43 -9.69 16.80 4.96
N GLY A 44 -9.35 16.50 3.69
CA GLY A 44 -8.08 16.87 3.08
C GLY A 44 -6.90 15.95 3.43
N CYS A 45 -7.14 14.88 4.20
CA CYS A 45 -6.10 13.89 4.45
C CYS A 45 -5.78 13.10 3.17
N PRO A 46 -4.49 13.02 2.76
CA PRO A 46 -4.08 12.21 1.61
C PRO A 46 -4.44 10.73 1.82
N VAL A 47 -5.10 10.12 0.84
CA VAL A 47 -5.53 8.72 0.91
C VAL A 47 -4.31 7.81 0.67
N PRO A 48 -4.00 6.86 1.56
CA PRO A 48 -2.94 5.89 1.32
C PRO A 48 -3.24 4.96 0.14
N GLU A 49 -2.19 4.55 -0.56
CA GLU A 49 -2.31 3.53 -1.59
C GLU A 49 -2.59 2.15 -0.97
N GLU A 50 -3.53 1.40 -1.55
CA GLU A 50 -3.76 0.01 -1.17
C GLU A 50 -2.54 -0.87 -1.45
N PRO A 51 -2.35 -2.01 -0.76
CA PRO A 51 -1.25 -2.94 -1.00
C PRO A 51 -1.43 -3.70 -2.31
N LEU A 52 -1.26 -3.00 -3.43
CA LEU A 52 -1.37 -3.53 -4.78
C LEU A 52 0.03 -3.79 -5.35
N TYR A 53 0.17 -4.90 -6.07
CA TYR A 53 1.43 -5.36 -6.65
C TYR A 53 1.23 -5.73 -8.12
N THR A 54 2.23 -5.45 -8.95
CA THR A 54 2.36 -6.05 -10.27
C THR A 54 2.68 -7.55 -10.12
N GLU A 55 2.52 -8.32 -11.19
CA GLU A 55 2.89 -9.74 -11.17
C GLU A 55 4.40 -9.94 -10.90
N ALA A 56 5.25 -9.06 -11.39
CA ALA A 56 6.70 -9.11 -11.15
C ALA A 56 7.04 -8.86 -9.67
N GLU A 57 6.41 -7.86 -9.04
CA GLU A 57 6.56 -7.56 -7.61
C GLU A 57 6.02 -8.71 -6.76
N MET A 58 4.88 -9.29 -7.14
CA MET A 58 4.31 -10.45 -6.47
C MET A 58 5.29 -11.63 -6.47
N ARG A 59 5.85 -11.98 -7.63
CA ARG A 59 6.82 -13.08 -7.74
C ARG A 59 8.09 -12.82 -6.91
N ALA A 60 8.61 -11.59 -6.94
CA ALA A 60 9.78 -11.20 -6.16
C ALA A 60 9.53 -11.32 -4.63
N GLN A 61 8.30 -10.99 -4.18
CA GLN A 61 7.96 -11.04 -2.77
C GLN A 61 7.51 -12.42 -2.26
N ALA A 62 7.01 -13.30 -3.13
CA ALA A 62 6.40 -14.57 -2.73
C ALA A 62 7.35 -15.45 -1.90
N HIS A 63 8.59 -15.63 -2.35
CA HIS A 63 9.61 -16.40 -1.64
C HIS A 63 9.94 -15.80 -0.27
N TYR A 64 10.19 -14.50 -0.26
CA TYR A 64 10.50 -13.75 0.96
C TYR A 64 9.34 -13.80 1.99
N ARG A 65 8.09 -13.74 1.51
CA ARG A 65 6.92 -13.89 2.39
C ARG A 65 6.80 -15.28 2.97
N ALA A 66 7.11 -16.32 2.19
CA ALA A 66 7.11 -17.69 2.70
C ALA A 66 8.12 -17.87 3.83
N GLU A 67 9.37 -17.41 3.65
CA GLU A 67 10.40 -17.49 4.69
C GLU A 67 10.04 -16.69 5.94
N ARG A 68 9.61 -15.43 5.78
CA ARG A 68 9.24 -14.58 6.92
C ARG A 68 7.96 -15.06 7.61
N GLY A 69 7.02 -15.64 6.86
CA GLY A 69 5.77 -16.15 7.40
C GLY A 69 5.96 -17.29 8.39
N THR A 70 7.00 -18.12 8.19
CA THR A 70 7.28 -19.28 9.06
C THR A 70 8.17 -18.97 10.27
N SER A 71 8.85 -17.84 10.27
CA SER A 71 9.89 -17.54 11.27
C SER A 71 9.39 -17.54 12.71
N CYS A 72 8.25 -16.92 12.99
CA CYS A 72 7.69 -16.88 14.35
C CYS A 72 7.19 -18.26 14.82
N TRP A 73 6.66 -19.09 13.92
CA TRP A 73 6.23 -20.44 14.24
C TRP A 73 7.43 -21.35 14.58
N LEU A 74 8.49 -21.27 13.78
CA LEU A 74 9.74 -21.98 14.07
C LEU A 74 10.38 -21.55 15.39
N ALA A 75 10.22 -20.27 15.75
CA ALA A 75 10.67 -19.74 17.04
C ALA A 75 9.71 -20.02 18.21
N GLY A 76 8.55 -20.64 17.97
CA GLY A 76 7.53 -20.90 18.99
C GLY A 76 6.79 -19.66 19.50
N THR A 77 6.87 -18.52 18.77
CA THR A 77 6.28 -17.24 19.20
C THR A 77 4.95 -16.91 18.53
N CYS A 78 4.46 -17.74 17.61
CA CYS A 78 3.11 -17.65 17.06
C CYS A 78 2.50 -19.04 16.85
N PRO A 79 1.15 -19.15 16.90
CA PRO A 79 0.45 -20.42 16.85
C PRO A 79 0.32 -21.01 15.43
N ASP A 80 0.49 -20.19 14.39
CA ASP A 80 0.31 -20.60 12.99
C ASP A 80 1.64 -20.72 12.27
N SER A 81 1.74 -21.70 11.38
CA SER A 81 2.90 -21.91 10.50
C SER A 81 3.09 -20.82 9.44
N ASN A 82 2.15 -19.87 9.35
CA ASN A 82 2.23 -18.71 8.49
C ASN A 82 1.64 -17.49 9.20
N ALA A 83 2.50 -16.53 9.55
CA ALA A 83 2.15 -15.32 10.29
C ALA A 83 1.13 -14.42 9.56
N TYR A 84 1.06 -14.49 8.22
CA TYR A 84 0.10 -13.70 7.42
C TYR A 84 -1.35 -14.22 7.52
N ARG A 85 -1.54 -15.47 7.95
CA ARG A 85 -2.86 -16.11 7.96
C ARG A 85 -3.88 -15.38 8.81
N ARG A 86 -3.46 -14.75 9.90
CA ARG A 86 -4.34 -14.02 10.83
C ARG A 86 -4.41 -12.52 10.59
N ASP A 87 -3.71 -12.02 9.58
CA ASP A 87 -3.70 -10.59 9.30
C ASP A 87 -5.10 -10.00 9.04
N PRO A 88 -6.01 -10.65 8.30
CA PRO A 88 -7.37 -10.13 8.12
C PRO A 88 -8.14 -9.99 9.44
N GLU A 89 -8.03 -10.97 10.35
CA GLU A 89 -8.68 -10.93 11.66
C GLU A 89 -8.06 -9.84 12.55
N THR A 90 -6.74 -9.74 12.57
CA THR A 90 -6.01 -8.71 13.34
C THR A 90 -6.35 -7.32 12.84
N ASN A 91 -6.37 -7.11 11.52
CA ASN A 91 -6.76 -5.85 10.91
C ASN A 91 -8.19 -5.43 11.30
N ALA A 92 -9.14 -6.36 11.14
CA ALA A 92 -10.54 -6.11 11.49
C ALA A 92 -10.72 -5.73 12.98
N ARG A 93 -9.96 -6.37 13.87
CA ARG A 93 -9.97 -6.08 15.32
C ARG A 93 -9.43 -4.68 15.62
N VAL A 94 -8.32 -4.28 15.01
CA VAL A 94 -7.77 -2.92 15.16
C VAL A 94 -8.76 -1.88 14.64
N VAL A 95 -9.32 -2.07 13.45
CA VAL A 95 -10.34 -1.17 12.87
C VAL A 95 -11.56 -1.04 13.79
N ALA A 96 -12.06 -2.16 14.33
CA ALA A 96 -13.19 -2.16 15.25
C ALA A 96 -12.86 -1.42 16.55
N ALA A 97 -11.67 -1.61 17.12
CA ALA A 97 -11.22 -0.92 18.31
C ALA A 97 -11.12 0.59 18.12
N VAL A 98 -10.57 1.04 16.97
CA VAL A 98 -10.49 2.47 16.62
C VAL A 98 -11.88 3.08 16.51
N ARG A 99 -12.80 2.42 15.81
CA ARG A 99 -14.20 2.90 15.67
C ARG A 99 -14.95 2.94 17.00
N ALA A 100 -14.74 1.94 17.86
CA ALA A 100 -15.40 1.87 19.16
C ALA A 100 -14.93 2.95 20.13
N ALA A 101 -13.71 3.43 19.98
CA ALA A 101 -13.14 4.42 20.89
C ALA A 101 -13.74 5.82 20.74
N GLN A 102 -14.40 6.17 19.62
CA GLN A 102 -15.02 7.45 19.29
C GLN A 102 -14.10 8.69 19.42
N THR A 103 -13.04 8.62 20.20
CA THR A 103 -12.04 9.68 20.38
C THR A 103 -11.22 9.96 19.12
N PHE A 104 -11.39 9.12 18.08
CA PHE A 104 -10.73 9.25 16.80
C PHE A 104 -11.68 9.58 15.64
N ASP A 105 -12.96 9.90 15.94
CA ASP A 105 -13.97 10.19 14.91
C ASP A 105 -13.60 11.42 14.05
N ASP A 106 -12.81 12.34 14.59
CA ASP A 106 -12.32 13.54 13.92
C ASP A 106 -10.98 13.34 13.19
N THR A 107 -10.55 12.10 13.00
CA THR A 107 -9.35 11.70 12.22
C THR A 107 -9.73 11.07 10.88
N SER A 108 -8.75 10.88 9.98
CA SER A 108 -8.89 10.06 8.78
C SER A 108 -7.76 9.04 8.76
N VAL A 109 -8.08 7.78 9.08
CA VAL A 109 -7.09 6.73 9.34
C VAL A 109 -7.43 5.47 8.56
N TRP A 110 -6.41 4.90 7.93
CA TRP A 110 -6.41 3.60 7.28
C TRP A 110 -5.50 2.63 8.03
N VAL A 111 -5.91 1.39 8.06
CA VAL A 111 -5.19 0.30 8.74
C VAL A 111 -4.90 -0.78 7.71
N SER A 112 -3.64 -1.16 7.59
CA SER A 112 -3.24 -2.38 6.89
C SER A 112 -2.44 -3.27 7.83
N THR A 113 -2.42 -4.58 7.55
CA THR A 113 -1.70 -5.53 8.38
C THR A 113 -0.94 -6.52 7.51
N GLN A 114 0.35 -6.70 7.78
CA GLN A 114 1.20 -7.69 7.11
C GLN A 114 2.07 -8.40 8.14
N ARG A 115 1.96 -9.70 8.23
CA ARG A 115 2.75 -10.51 9.17
C ARG A 115 2.63 -10.03 10.61
N ARG A 116 1.40 -9.73 11.05
CA ARG A 116 1.08 -9.20 12.39
C ARG A 116 1.64 -7.79 12.66
N PHE A 117 2.25 -7.15 11.67
CA PHE A 117 2.65 -5.75 11.73
C PHE A 117 1.49 -4.89 11.23
N VAL A 118 1.02 -3.98 12.07
CA VAL A 118 -0.06 -3.06 11.78
C VAL A 118 0.51 -1.73 11.35
N TYR A 119 0.13 -1.27 10.18
CA TYR A 119 0.46 0.04 9.63
C TYR A 119 -0.72 0.96 9.84
N LEU A 120 -0.50 2.05 10.55
CA LEU A 120 -1.46 3.13 10.73
C LEU A 120 -1.07 4.28 9.80
N GLN A 121 -1.92 4.56 8.82
CA GLN A 121 -1.68 5.59 7.81
C GLN A 121 -2.83 6.58 7.79
N GLY A 122 -2.54 7.83 7.48
CA GLY A 122 -3.56 8.88 7.45
C GLY A 122 -3.22 10.07 8.33
N CYS A 123 -4.25 10.76 8.83
CA CYS A 123 -4.11 12.03 9.51
C CYS A 123 -4.86 12.07 10.84
N VAL A 124 -4.19 12.62 11.84
CA VAL A 124 -4.71 12.93 13.17
C VAL A 124 -4.55 14.42 13.46
N ARG A 125 -5.27 14.94 14.47
CA ARG A 125 -5.23 16.38 14.80
C ARG A 125 -4.08 16.76 15.71
N SER A 126 -3.50 15.82 16.45
CA SER A 126 -2.42 16.12 17.40
C SER A 126 -1.47 14.93 17.58
N ALA A 127 -0.26 15.21 18.07
CA ALA A 127 0.70 14.18 18.45
C ALA A 127 0.15 13.27 19.57
N ALA A 128 -0.56 13.84 20.55
CA ALA A 128 -1.18 13.04 21.61
C ALA A 128 -2.22 12.05 21.07
N GLN A 129 -3.02 12.46 20.06
CA GLN A 129 -3.99 11.57 19.40
C GLN A 129 -3.28 10.48 18.60
N ARG A 130 -2.16 10.80 17.92
CA ARG A 130 -1.32 9.83 17.23
C ARG A 130 -0.76 8.77 18.19
N ASP A 131 -0.21 9.21 19.32
CA ASP A 131 0.37 8.31 20.32
C ASP A 131 -0.72 7.41 20.96
N ALA A 132 -1.90 7.97 21.23
CA ALA A 132 -3.05 7.22 21.77
C ALA A 132 -3.56 6.18 20.78
N LEU A 133 -3.63 6.51 19.47
CA LEU A 133 -4.05 5.59 18.42
C LEU A 133 -3.05 4.44 18.25
N SER A 134 -1.76 4.74 18.25
CA SER A 134 -0.69 3.73 18.19
C SER A 134 -0.71 2.83 19.43
N ALA A 135 -0.99 3.36 20.61
CA ALA A 135 -1.14 2.57 21.83
C ALA A 135 -2.38 1.66 21.77
N LEU A 136 -3.51 2.16 21.29
CA LEU A 136 -4.73 1.38 21.11
C LEU A 136 -4.52 0.20 20.15
N ALA A 137 -3.87 0.45 19.01
CA ALA A 137 -3.58 -0.60 18.03
C ALA A 137 -2.63 -1.66 18.60
N ARG A 138 -1.58 -1.23 19.30
CA ARG A 138 -0.60 -2.13 19.93
C ARG A 138 -1.20 -3.03 21.01
N ALA A 139 -2.26 -2.60 21.65
CA ALA A 139 -2.94 -3.37 22.68
C ALA A 139 -3.84 -4.49 22.13
N GLN A 140 -4.07 -4.53 20.81
CA GLN A 140 -4.94 -5.53 20.22
C GLN A 140 -4.22 -6.90 20.10
N GLU A 141 -4.98 -7.96 20.37
CA GLU A 141 -4.49 -9.33 20.22
C GLU A 141 -4.05 -9.59 18.76
N GLY A 142 -2.93 -10.27 18.59
CA GLY A 142 -2.36 -10.59 17.28
C GLY A 142 -1.42 -9.53 16.72
N VAL A 143 -1.37 -8.34 17.29
CA VAL A 143 -0.44 -7.28 16.89
C VAL A 143 0.95 -7.52 17.49
N GLU A 144 1.96 -7.64 16.66
CA GLU A 144 3.37 -7.78 17.06
C GLU A 144 4.07 -6.42 17.08
N LEU A 145 3.79 -5.60 16.07
CA LEU A 145 4.39 -4.28 15.93
C LEU A 145 3.36 -3.31 15.31
N VAL A 146 3.39 -2.06 15.74
CA VAL A 146 2.69 -0.95 15.09
C VAL A 146 3.70 -0.06 14.39
N ILE A 147 3.51 0.16 13.10
CA ILE A 147 4.26 1.09 12.27
C ILE A 147 3.38 2.33 12.13
N ASP A 148 3.85 3.43 12.69
CA ASP A 148 3.13 4.69 12.79
C ASP A 148 3.55 5.61 11.64
N ASP A 149 2.77 5.57 10.57
CA ASP A 149 2.88 6.41 9.39
C ASP A 149 1.79 7.52 9.39
N LEU A 150 1.37 7.99 10.58
CA LEU A 150 0.37 9.04 10.72
C LEU A 150 0.96 10.44 10.58
N MET A 151 0.22 11.32 9.91
CA MET A 151 0.48 12.76 9.88
C MET A 151 -0.27 13.47 10.99
N VAL A 152 0.34 14.51 11.57
CA VAL A 152 -0.37 15.48 12.40
C VAL A 152 -0.81 16.64 11.50
N GLY A 153 -2.13 16.80 11.32
CA GLY A 153 -2.69 17.67 10.30
C GLY A 153 -2.70 17.03 8.92
N THR A 154 -2.99 17.81 7.89
CA THR A 154 -3.15 17.35 6.51
C THR A 154 -2.13 17.96 5.55
N GLU A 155 -1.26 18.84 6.07
CA GLU A 155 -0.27 19.57 5.27
C GLU A 155 1.09 18.87 5.27
N GLY A 156 1.77 18.92 4.12
CA GLY A 156 3.10 18.37 3.96
C GLY A 156 3.14 17.03 3.21
N LYS A 157 4.31 16.40 3.21
CA LYS A 157 4.52 15.13 2.53
C LYS A 157 4.12 13.97 3.45
N PRO A 158 3.18 13.11 3.03
CA PRO A 158 2.84 11.91 3.79
C PRO A 158 4.03 10.97 3.96
N PRO A 159 4.13 10.26 5.10
CA PRO A 159 5.14 9.22 5.30
C PRO A 159 4.81 7.91 4.57
N TYR A 160 3.70 7.86 3.83
CA TYR A 160 3.21 6.73 3.06
C TYR A 160 3.01 7.10 1.58
N THR A 161 2.87 6.09 0.72
CA THR A 161 2.50 6.27 -0.70
C THR A 161 1.03 6.67 -0.80
N VAL A 162 0.76 7.72 -1.59
CA VAL A 162 -0.60 8.25 -1.79
C VAL A 162 -1.23 7.60 -3.02
N ALA A 163 -2.51 7.25 -2.91
CA ALA A 163 -3.30 6.78 -4.04
C ALA A 163 -3.42 7.86 -5.14
N HIS A 164 -3.35 7.43 -6.40
CA HIS A 164 -3.41 8.29 -7.59
C HIS A 164 -4.77 8.20 -8.26
#